data_832368e59f8814dac4777ba808636993
#
_entry.id   832368e59f8814dac4777ba808636993
#
_cell.length_a   1.000
_cell.length_b   1.000
_cell.length_c   1.000
_cell.angle_alpha   90.00
_cell.angle_beta   90.00
_cell.angle_gamma   90.00
#
_symmetry.space_group_name_H-M   'P 1'
#
loop_
_entity.id
_entity.type
_entity.pdbx_description
1 polymer ?
#
loop_
_entity_poly.entity_id
_entity_poly.type
_entity_poly.pdbx_seq_one_letter_code
_entity_poly.pdbx_strand_id
1 'polypeptide(L)'
;MSFFDYISKDEITALITDLISIESHKDQPLFESAVAEYIQNRFKKEEIETELEQTCPDFPRPNVYAYLGGKSKSPELMLNGHIDTVPGFNMDYPAYTPFIRDGKIYGRGSADMKGGITGFMAAFIAAKRAGLVFRKSAMFAGVTGEEECSQGTEHLIKTGYEPVKVVISEPTEMSLCTAHKGFEWVEVTMIGRSCHGSKPWAGKNAIYAAARLCDLIQKELIPELESHPDPLLGPGTVCVGVVNGGHDPNIVPDRCTIQLDRRFMVTEPLETVYAQIISLAQRAADEYGCKFEWRPMDHSRPSMIALPHAIDPNDDYVQSTLKLLEEVTHKEQEPVVWPCGWTDAGLLGNYTKAKCIVVGPGEVACAHNNDEYCSLEQIYQASELYFKMLQTYCC
;
A
#
# COMPACT_ATOMS: atom_id res chain seq x y z
N MET A 1 -10.79 -32.46 9.36
CA MET A 1 -10.63 -32.29 7.91
C MET A 1 -9.63 -31.18 7.68
N SER A 2 -8.71 -31.35 6.73
CA SER A 2 -7.72 -30.35 6.33
C SER A 2 -8.39 -29.21 5.57
N PHE A 3 -7.78 -28.04 5.50
CA PHE A 3 -8.20 -26.94 4.64
C PHE A 3 -8.35 -27.40 3.17
N PHE A 4 -7.42 -28.21 2.69
CA PHE A 4 -7.40 -28.71 1.31
C PHE A 4 -8.48 -29.77 1.00
N ASP A 5 -9.25 -30.24 1.99
CA ASP A 5 -10.44 -31.06 1.77
C ASP A 5 -11.62 -30.22 1.24
N TYR A 6 -11.59 -28.89 1.45
CA TYR A 6 -12.64 -27.95 1.06
C TYR A 6 -12.32 -27.17 -0.22
N ILE A 7 -11.03 -26.96 -0.53
CA ILE A 7 -10.57 -26.29 -1.74
C ILE A 7 -9.22 -26.87 -2.17
N SER A 8 -9.09 -27.30 -3.42
CA SER A 8 -7.85 -27.90 -3.90
C SER A 8 -6.79 -26.85 -4.29
N LYS A 9 -5.51 -27.25 -4.26
CA LYS A 9 -4.40 -26.42 -4.78
C LYS A 9 -4.61 -26.01 -6.23
N ASP A 10 -5.19 -26.89 -7.06
CA ASP A 10 -5.50 -26.59 -8.47
C ASP A 10 -6.56 -25.49 -8.58
N GLU A 11 -7.58 -25.52 -7.71
CA GLU A 11 -8.61 -24.48 -7.71
C GLU A 11 -8.03 -23.13 -7.24
N ILE A 12 -7.16 -23.11 -6.24
CA ILE A 12 -6.45 -21.90 -5.79
C ILE A 12 -5.57 -21.37 -6.93
N THR A 13 -4.86 -22.26 -7.62
CA THR A 13 -4.03 -21.89 -8.78
C THR A 13 -4.87 -21.31 -9.93
N ALA A 14 -6.06 -21.83 -10.18
CA ALA A 14 -6.98 -21.28 -11.15
C ALA A 14 -7.46 -19.86 -10.75
N LEU A 15 -7.77 -19.62 -9.46
CA LEU A 15 -8.16 -18.30 -8.97
C LEU A 15 -7.09 -17.24 -9.23
N ILE A 16 -5.83 -17.51 -8.88
CA ILE A 16 -4.75 -16.54 -9.12
C ILE A 16 -4.49 -16.36 -10.63
N THR A 17 -4.58 -17.41 -11.43
CA THR A 17 -4.42 -17.34 -12.88
C THR A 17 -5.49 -16.42 -13.50
N ASP A 18 -6.75 -16.60 -13.11
CA ASP A 18 -7.85 -15.77 -13.57
C ASP A 18 -7.68 -14.30 -13.14
N LEU A 19 -7.31 -14.06 -11.87
CA LEU A 19 -7.12 -12.70 -11.35
C LEU A 19 -5.99 -11.96 -12.08
N ILE A 20 -4.85 -12.61 -12.35
CA ILE A 20 -3.74 -11.99 -13.10
C ILE A 20 -4.17 -11.69 -14.54
N SER A 21 -5.00 -12.55 -15.14
CA SER A 21 -5.45 -12.37 -16.52
C SER A 21 -6.39 -11.18 -16.72
N ILE A 22 -6.90 -10.57 -15.65
CA ILE A 22 -7.76 -9.40 -15.68
C ILE A 22 -6.92 -8.16 -15.37
N GLU A 23 -6.74 -7.29 -16.37
CA GLU A 23 -6.09 -5.99 -16.18
C GLU A 23 -6.91 -5.10 -15.23
N SER A 24 -6.25 -4.49 -14.22
CA SER A 24 -6.91 -3.68 -13.20
C SER A 24 -6.03 -2.52 -12.74
N HIS A 25 -5.69 -1.61 -13.65
CA HIS A 25 -4.86 -0.44 -13.36
C HIS A 25 -5.46 0.83 -13.96
N LYS A 26 -5.00 1.99 -13.50
CA LYS A 26 -5.53 3.32 -13.85
C LYS A 26 -5.58 3.65 -15.34
N ASP A 27 -4.72 3.02 -16.15
CA ASP A 27 -4.66 3.30 -17.58
C ASP A 27 -5.65 2.42 -18.40
N GLN A 28 -6.45 1.58 -17.70
CA GLN A 28 -7.52 0.80 -18.29
C GLN A 28 -8.86 1.54 -18.23
N PRO A 29 -9.69 1.49 -19.30
CA PRO A 29 -10.99 2.17 -19.32
C PRO A 29 -11.98 1.73 -18.24
N LEU A 30 -11.86 0.48 -17.77
CA LEU A 30 -12.73 -0.12 -16.75
C LEU A 30 -12.09 -0.13 -15.37
N PHE A 31 -10.85 0.36 -15.23
CA PHE A 31 -10.11 0.34 -13.96
C PHE A 31 -10.23 -1.03 -13.28
N GLU A 32 -10.76 -1.11 -12.07
CA GLU A 32 -10.92 -2.35 -11.29
C GLU A 32 -12.27 -3.04 -11.45
N SER A 33 -13.22 -2.51 -12.25
CA SER A 33 -14.56 -3.08 -12.36
C SER A 33 -14.57 -4.55 -12.77
N ALA A 34 -13.76 -4.92 -13.76
CA ALA A 34 -13.75 -6.29 -14.27
C ALA A 34 -13.25 -7.30 -13.23
N VAL A 35 -12.21 -6.95 -12.45
CA VAL A 35 -11.69 -7.82 -11.39
C VAL A 35 -12.65 -7.86 -10.20
N ALA A 36 -13.29 -6.75 -9.83
CA ALA A 36 -14.31 -6.71 -8.78
C ALA A 36 -15.53 -7.58 -9.13
N GLU A 37 -16.01 -7.51 -10.37
CA GLU A 37 -17.11 -8.36 -10.88
C GLU A 37 -16.70 -9.86 -10.89
N TYR A 38 -15.48 -10.19 -11.29
CA TYR A 38 -14.98 -11.56 -11.24
C TYR A 38 -15.03 -12.10 -9.81
N ILE A 39 -14.47 -11.36 -8.84
CA ILE A 39 -14.45 -11.73 -7.42
C ILE A 39 -15.89 -11.92 -6.90
N GLN A 40 -16.76 -10.94 -7.16
CA GLN A 40 -18.16 -11.02 -6.76
C GLN A 40 -18.85 -12.27 -7.32
N ASN A 41 -18.69 -12.53 -8.62
CA ASN A 41 -19.31 -13.67 -9.30
C ASN A 41 -18.76 -15.00 -8.76
N ARG A 42 -17.48 -15.04 -8.38
CA ARG A 42 -16.87 -16.24 -7.80
C ARG A 42 -17.45 -16.53 -6.43
N PHE A 43 -17.65 -15.52 -5.58
CA PHE A 43 -18.30 -15.68 -4.29
C PHE A 43 -19.79 -16.03 -4.40
N LYS A 44 -20.52 -15.41 -5.33
CA LYS A 44 -21.94 -15.74 -5.58
C LYS A 44 -22.16 -17.20 -5.98
N LYS A 45 -21.22 -17.82 -6.70
CA LYS A 45 -21.30 -19.25 -7.03
C LYS A 45 -21.27 -20.15 -5.77
N GLU A 46 -20.67 -19.67 -4.70
CA GLU A 46 -20.63 -20.34 -3.40
C GLU A 46 -21.75 -19.88 -2.46
N GLU A 47 -22.71 -19.09 -2.94
CA GLU A 47 -23.79 -18.51 -2.14
C GLU A 47 -23.27 -17.67 -0.96
N ILE A 48 -22.15 -16.99 -1.14
CA ILE A 48 -21.60 -16.01 -0.20
C ILE A 48 -22.23 -14.65 -0.51
N GLU A 49 -22.73 -13.96 0.51
CA GLU A 49 -23.30 -12.61 0.38
C GLU A 49 -22.20 -11.63 -0.06
N THR A 50 -22.49 -10.81 -1.08
CA THR A 50 -21.52 -9.86 -1.65
C THR A 50 -22.14 -8.52 -1.99
N GLU A 51 -21.31 -7.49 -2.05
CA GLU A 51 -21.66 -6.14 -2.45
C GLU A 51 -20.58 -5.53 -3.32
N LEU A 52 -20.99 -4.71 -4.31
CA LEU A 52 -20.08 -3.78 -5.01
C LEU A 52 -20.44 -2.36 -4.57
N GLU A 53 -19.48 -1.60 -4.11
CA GLU A 53 -19.67 -0.22 -3.65
C GLU A 53 -18.77 0.71 -4.47
N GLN A 54 -19.39 1.60 -5.26
CA GLN A 54 -18.65 2.55 -6.10
C GLN A 54 -17.93 3.59 -5.23
N THR A 55 -16.61 3.73 -5.40
CA THR A 55 -15.78 4.63 -4.59
C THR A 55 -15.61 6.01 -5.23
N CYS A 56 -15.72 6.10 -6.54
CA CYS A 56 -15.55 7.32 -7.31
C CYS A 56 -16.76 7.51 -8.24
N PRO A 57 -17.42 8.69 -8.24
CA PRO A 57 -18.55 8.93 -9.13
C PRO A 57 -18.17 9.05 -10.62
N ASP A 58 -16.95 9.45 -10.91
CA ASP A 58 -16.49 9.76 -12.27
C ASP A 58 -15.82 8.57 -12.98
N PHE A 59 -15.42 7.54 -12.23
CA PHE A 59 -14.69 6.39 -12.74
C PHE A 59 -15.28 5.07 -12.20
N PRO A 60 -15.26 3.98 -12.99
CA PRO A 60 -15.78 2.68 -12.58
C PRO A 60 -14.81 1.93 -11.66
N ARG A 61 -14.66 2.43 -10.44
CA ARG A 61 -13.75 1.91 -9.41
C ARG A 61 -14.52 1.37 -8.19
N PRO A 62 -15.18 0.21 -8.28
CA PRO A 62 -15.93 -0.34 -7.16
C PRO A 62 -15.03 -1.13 -6.20
N ASN A 63 -15.20 -0.92 -4.89
CA ASN A 63 -14.81 -1.91 -3.91
C ASN A 63 -15.72 -3.15 -4.04
N VAL A 64 -15.19 -4.32 -3.74
CA VAL A 64 -15.93 -5.58 -3.66
C VAL A 64 -15.86 -6.14 -2.25
N TYR A 65 -17.02 -6.37 -1.65
CA TYR A 65 -17.14 -6.91 -0.30
C TYR A 65 -17.83 -8.27 -0.33
N ALA A 66 -17.41 -9.17 0.58
CA ALA A 66 -18.09 -10.42 0.86
C ALA A 66 -18.20 -10.64 2.38
N TYR A 67 -19.25 -11.32 2.81
CA TYR A 67 -19.58 -11.44 4.22
C TYR A 67 -19.83 -12.90 4.62
N LEU A 68 -19.28 -13.29 5.78
CA LEU A 68 -19.60 -14.53 6.48
C LEU A 68 -20.03 -14.19 7.92
N GLY A 69 -21.05 -14.88 8.44
CA GLY A 69 -21.61 -14.55 9.76
C GLY A 69 -22.49 -13.30 9.78
N GLY A 70 -22.92 -12.82 8.58
CA GLY A 70 -23.77 -11.65 8.39
C GLY A 70 -23.01 -10.37 8.09
N LYS A 71 -23.69 -9.46 7.37
CA LYS A 71 -23.18 -8.13 7.01
C LYS A 71 -23.05 -7.25 8.25
N SER A 72 -21.89 -6.64 8.45
CA SER A 72 -21.59 -5.74 9.57
C SER A 72 -20.66 -4.62 9.14
N LYS A 73 -20.88 -3.40 9.65
CA LYS A 73 -19.91 -2.29 9.53
C LYS A 73 -18.74 -2.42 10.54
N SER A 74 -18.89 -3.29 11.55
CA SER A 74 -17.85 -3.57 12.54
C SER A 74 -17.57 -5.08 12.58
N PRO A 75 -16.99 -5.67 11.50
CA PRO A 75 -16.67 -7.08 11.48
C PRO A 75 -15.57 -7.38 12.51
N GLU A 76 -15.63 -8.56 13.12
CA GLU A 76 -14.57 -9.02 14.02
C GLU A 76 -13.24 -9.19 13.29
N LEU A 77 -13.28 -9.73 12.07
CA LEU A 77 -12.12 -9.89 11.22
C LEU A 77 -12.43 -9.36 9.82
N MET A 78 -11.59 -8.46 9.33
CA MET A 78 -11.58 -7.99 7.95
C MET A 78 -10.32 -8.50 7.25
N LEU A 79 -10.50 -9.15 6.10
CA LEU A 79 -9.44 -9.50 5.17
C LEU A 79 -9.42 -8.41 4.11
N ASN A 80 -8.48 -7.45 4.24
CA ASN A 80 -8.40 -6.27 3.38
C ASN A 80 -7.21 -6.39 2.42
N GLY A 81 -7.45 -6.07 1.16
CA GLY A 81 -6.38 -6.01 0.15
C GLY A 81 -6.84 -5.31 -1.12
N HIS A 82 -5.88 -4.68 -1.81
CA HIS A 82 -6.17 -3.99 -3.05
C HIS A 82 -6.31 -4.94 -4.24
N ILE A 83 -7.19 -4.55 -5.18
CA ILE A 83 -7.48 -5.31 -6.39
C ILE A 83 -6.95 -4.65 -7.66
N ASP A 84 -6.41 -3.45 -7.53
CA ASP A 84 -5.65 -2.77 -8.59
C ASP A 84 -4.21 -3.27 -8.67
N THR A 85 -3.50 -2.83 -9.68
CA THR A 85 -2.06 -3.08 -9.89
C THR A 85 -1.44 -1.86 -10.54
N VAL A 86 -0.12 -1.71 -10.43
CA VAL A 86 0.60 -0.83 -11.37
C VAL A 86 0.50 -1.38 -12.80
N PRO A 87 0.61 -0.53 -13.84
CA PRO A 87 0.61 -0.98 -15.23
C PRO A 87 1.71 -2.00 -15.55
N GLY A 88 1.41 -2.92 -16.46
CA GLY A 88 2.35 -3.96 -16.93
C GLY A 88 3.35 -3.49 -17.98
N PHE A 89 3.75 -2.21 -17.99
CA PHE A 89 4.71 -1.69 -18.96
C PHE A 89 6.11 -2.26 -18.72
N ASN A 90 6.82 -2.53 -19.81
CA ASN A 90 8.21 -3.02 -19.80
C ASN A 90 8.44 -4.37 -19.08
N MET A 91 7.41 -5.21 -18.98
CA MET A 91 7.62 -6.58 -18.48
C MET A 91 8.34 -7.43 -19.52
N ASP A 92 9.14 -8.39 -19.05
CA ASP A 92 9.92 -9.29 -19.89
C ASP A 92 9.04 -10.33 -20.63
N TYR A 93 7.74 -10.38 -20.28
CA TYR A 93 6.70 -11.27 -20.84
C TYR A 93 5.34 -10.55 -20.82
N PRO A 94 4.32 -11.09 -21.51
CA PRO A 94 2.98 -10.48 -21.50
C PRO A 94 2.41 -10.43 -20.08
N ALA A 95 2.26 -9.23 -19.56
CA ALA A 95 1.94 -8.94 -18.14
C ALA A 95 0.70 -9.66 -17.61
N TYR A 96 -0.31 -9.83 -18.45
CA TYR A 96 -1.62 -10.39 -18.09
C TYR A 96 -1.88 -11.76 -18.75
N THR A 97 -0.80 -12.45 -19.14
CA THR A 97 -0.84 -13.84 -19.62
C THR A 97 -0.02 -14.69 -18.64
N PRO A 98 -0.60 -15.06 -17.49
CA PRO A 98 0.16 -15.72 -16.44
C PRO A 98 0.67 -17.11 -16.89
N PHE A 99 1.85 -17.48 -16.41
CA PHE A 99 2.40 -18.80 -16.59
C PHE A 99 3.10 -19.29 -15.32
N ILE A 100 3.20 -20.60 -15.19
CA ILE A 100 3.82 -21.23 -14.02
C ILE A 100 5.17 -21.81 -14.44
N ARG A 101 6.20 -21.51 -13.64
CA ARG A 101 7.54 -22.07 -13.78
C ARG A 101 8.17 -22.25 -12.41
N ASP A 102 8.74 -23.41 -12.15
CA ASP A 102 9.47 -23.73 -10.90
C ASP A 102 8.67 -23.43 -9.61
N GLY A 103 7.36 -23.76 -9.60
CA GLY A 103 6.49 -23.54 -8.46
C GLY A 103 6.10 -22.06 -8.22
N LYS A 104 6.39 -21.17 -9.16
CA LYS A 104 6.06 -19.76 -9.14
C LYS A 104 5.08 -19.42 -10.25
N ILE A 105 4.13 -18.53 -9.97
CA ILE A 105 3.27 -17.94 -11.00
C ILE A 105 3.77 -16.54 -11.34
N TYR A 106 3.95 -16.28 -12.61
CA TYR A 106 4.44 -15.04 -13.18
C TYR A 106 3.30 -14.23 -13.78
N GLY A 107 3.31 -12.92 -13.58
CA GLY A 107 2.34 -11.97 -14.14
C GLY A 107 2.23 -10.72 -13.26
N ARG A 108 1.79 -9.60 -13.83
CA ARG A 108 1.56 -8.36 -13.09
C ARG A 108 0.48 -8.56 -12.02
N GLY A 109 0.80 -8.12 -10.78
CA GLY A 109 -0.08 -8.29 -9.63
C GLY A 109 0.03 -9.66 -8.96
N SER A 110 0.92 -10.56 -9.43
CA SER A 110 1.07 -11.89 -8.81
C SER A 110 1.57 -11.80 -7.37
N ALA A 111 2.52 -10.91 -7.09
CA ALA A 111 3.00 -10.60 -5.74
C ALA A 111 2.19 -9.47 -5.10
N ASP A 112 1.91 -8.41 -5.84
CA ASP A 112 1.34 -7.17 -5.34
C ASP A 112 -0.03 -6.85 -6.01
N MET A 113 -1.21 -7.19 -5.35
CA MET A 113 -1.27 -8.19 -4.27
C MET A 113 -2.34 -9.26 -4.56
N LYS A 114 -2.55 -9.62 -5.88
CA LYS A 114 -3.56 -10.63 -6.28
C LYS A 114 -3.28 -12.02 -5.70
N GLY A 115 -2.00 -12.34 -5.36
CA GLY A 115 -1.66 -13.53 -4.60
C GLY A 115 -2.35 -13.54 -3.24
N GLY A 116 -2.31 -12.42 -2.53
CA GLY A 116 -2.99 -12.22 -1.26
C GLY A 116 -4.51 -12.26 -1.39
N ILE A 117 -5.07 -11.57 -2.38
CA ILE A 117 -6.51 -11.63 -2.71
C ILE A 117 -6.97 -13.06 -2.97
N THR A 118 -6.17 -13.85 -3.70
CA THR A 118 -6.44 -15.28 -3.92
C THR A 118 -6.53 -16.05 -2.60
N GLY A 119 -5.60 -15.79 -1.68
CA GLY A 119 -5.61 -16.40 -0.36
C GLY A 119 -6.89 -16.09 0.42
N PHE A 120 -7.32 -14.84 0.41
CA PHE A 120 -8.58 -14.41 1.03
C PHE A 120 -9.80 -15.08 0.40
N MET A 121 -9.87 -15.11 -0.93
CA MET A 121 -10.97 -15.76 -1.64
C MET A 121 -11.04 -17.25 -1.32
N ALA A 122 -9.91 -17.95 -1.35
CA ALA A 122 -9.83 -19.36 -1.04
C ALA A 122 -10.27 -19.67 0.39
N ALA A 123 -9.87 -18.84 1.37
CA ALA A 123 -10.27 -18.97 2.77
C ALA A 123 -11.80 -18.84 2.96
N PHE A 124 -12.41 -17.83 2.30
CA PHE A 124 -13.87 -17.61 2.36
C PHE A 124 -14.64 -18.77 1.72
N ILE A 125 -14.20 -19.22 0.55
CA ILE A 125 -14.81 -20.38 -0.17
C ILE A 125 -14.71 -21.64 0.69
N ALA A 126 -13.53 -21.93 1.22
CA ALA A 126 -13.33 -23.09 2.08
C ALA A 126 -14.17 -23.03 3.37
N ALA A 127 -14.27 -21.86 4.00
CA ALA A 127 -15.08 -21.64 5.20
C ALA A 127 -16.57 -21.91 4.94
N LYS A 128 -17.09 -21.44 3.81
CA LYS A 128 -18.46 -21.71 3.37
C LYS A 128 -18.70 -23.20 3.13
N ARG A 129 -17.81 -23.86 2.38
CA ARG A 129 -17.91 -25.29 2.06
C ARG A 129 -17.73 -26.19 3.28
N ALA A 130 -16.91 -25.76 4.24
CA ALA A 130 -16.72 -26.43 5.53
C ALA A 130 -17.97 -26.32 6.43
N GLY A 131 -18.92 -25.46 6.09
CA GLY A 131 -20.10 -25.21 6.92
C GLY A 131 -19.74 -24.58 8.28
N LEU A 132 -18.71 -23.71 8.33
CA LEU A 132 -18.32 -23.07 9.59
C LEU A 132 -19.48 -22.25 10.17
N VAL A 133 -19.67 -22.35 11.47
CA VAL A 133 -20.70 -21.61 12.20
C VAL A 133 -20.08 -20.34 12.78
N PHE A 134 -20.37 -19.22 12.16
CA PHE A 134 -19.86 -17.91 12.56
C PHE A 134 -20.65 -17.37 13.76
N ARG A 135 -19.97 -17.06 14.85
CA ARG A 135 -20.52 -16.35 16.03
C ARG A 135 -20.30 -14.84 15.93
N LYS A 136 -19.34 -14.42 15.11
CA LYS A 136 -19.00 -13.05 14.82
C LYS A 136 -18.80 -12.90 13.32
N SER A 137 -19.07 -11.71 12.78
CA SER A 137 -18.96 -11.47 11.35
C SER A 137 -17.51 -11.39 10.86
N ALA A 138 -17.27 -11.94 9.69
CA ALA A 138 -16.06 -11.77 8.91
C ALA A 138 -16.38 -11.05 7.60
N MET A 139 -15.46 -10.22 7.12
CA MET A 139 -15.59 -9.46 5.89
C MET A 139 -14.34 -9.64 5.03
N PHE A 140 -14.54 -9.93 3.76
CA PHE A 140 -13.55 -9.72 2.70
C PHE A 140 -13.77 -8.32 2.14
N ALA A 141 -12.72 -7.54 2.01
CA ALA A 141 -12.73 -6.20 1.44
C ALA A 141 -11.64 -6.10 0.35
N GLY A 142 -12.06 -6.31 -0.90
CA GLY A 142 -11.23 -6.01 -2.07
C GLY A 142 -11.39 -4.52 -2.40
N VAL A 143 -10.36 -3.73 -2.18
CA VAL A 143 -10.39 -2.27 -2.31
C VAL A 143 -9.66 -1.79 -3.56
N THR A 144 -10.04 -0.61 -4.06
CA THR A 144 -9.51 -0.02 -5.29
C THR A 144 -8.51 1.08 -5.01
N GLY A 145 -7.53 1.26 -5.93
CA GLY A 145 -6.69 2.44 -6.02
C GLY A 145 -5.64 2.59 -4.92
N GLU A 146 -5.17 1.51 -4.32
CA GLU A 146 -4.07 1.55 -3.34
C GLU A 146 -2.79 2.07 -3.98
N GLU A 147 -2.47 1.57 -5.16
CA GLU A 147 -1.29 1.91 -5.97
C GLU A 147 -1.22 3.38 -6.42
N GLU A 148 -2.27 4.15 -6.14
CA GLU A 148 -2.34 5.58 -6.44
C GLU A 148 -2.56 6.42 -5.18
N CYS A 149 -3.67 6.20 -4.47
CA CYS A 149 -4.09 7.04 -3.35
C CYS A 149 -5.06 6.35 -2.38
N SER A 150 -5.12 5.02 -2.35
CA SER A 150 -5.95 4.22 -1.43
C SER A 150 -7.43 4.65 -1.36
N GLN A 151 -7.99 5.06 -2.48
CA GLN A 151 -9.37 5.59 -2.57
C GLN A 151 -10.41 4.61 -2.00
N GLY A 152 -10.19 3.31 -2.23
CA GLY A 152 -11.09 2.25 -1.78
C GLY A 152 -11.14 2.14 -0.27
N THR A 153 -9.99 2.09 0.39
CA THR A 153 -9.91 2.01 1.86
C THR A 153 -10.35 3.33 2.51
N GLU A 154 -10.01 4.48 1.92
CA GLU A 154 -10.53 5.76 2.39
C GLU A 154 -12.06 5.82 2.32
N HIS A 155 -12.66 5.35 1.21
CA HIS A 155 -14.11 5.26 1.05
C HIS A 155 -14.74 4.35 2.10
N LEU A 156 -14.15 3.17 2.33
CA LEU A 156 -14.58 2.21 3.34
C LEU A 156 -14.65 2.86 4.73
N ILE A 157 -13.60 3.61 5.13
CA ILE A 157 -13.56 4.34 6.40
C ILE A 157 -14.64 5.42 6.44
N LYS A 158 -14.75 6.26 5.40
CA LYS A 158 -15.74 7.35 5.31
C LYS A 158 -17.18 6.86 5.34
N THR A 159 -17.43 5.65 4.85
CA THR A 159 -18.78 5.04 4.91
C THR A 159 -19.06 4.32 6.22
N GLY A 160 -18.16 4.45 7.21
CA GLY A 160 -18.38 4.06 8.61
C GLY A 160 -18.08 2.60 8.92
N TYR A 161 -17.15 1.97 8.19
CA TYR A 161 -16.63 0.67 8.61
C TYR A 161 -15.60 0.85 9.73
N GLU A 162 -15.79 0.11 10.82
CA GLU A 162 -14.94 0.07 12.01
C GLU A 162 -14.61 -1.39 12.36
N PRO A 163 -13.75 -2.08 11.61
CA PRO A 163 -13.38 -3.46 11.90
C PRO A 163 -12.63 -3.56 13.25
N VAL A 164 -12.73 -4.71 13.92
CA VAL A 164 -12.00 -4.96 15.17
C VAL A 164 -10.57 -5.40 14.88
N LYS A 165 -10.41 -6.37 13.99
CA LYS A 165 -9.12 -6.91 13.52
C LYS A 165 -9.06 -6.84 12.01
N VAL A 166 -7.89 -6.49 11.49
CA VAL A 166 -7.63 -6.44 10.05
C VAL A 166 -6.36 -7.21 9.75
N VAL A 167 -6.37 -8.01 8.70
CA VAL A 167 -5.17 -8.51 8.06
C VAL A 167 -5.11 -7.98 6.64
N ILE A 168 -3.94 -7.43 6.27
CA ILE A 168 -3.62 -6.93 4.93
C ILE A 168 -2.62 -7.89 4.32
N SER A 169 -2.89 -8.35 3.09
CA SER A 169 -2.13 -9.44 2.48
C SER A 169 -1.09 -8.97 1.48
N GLU A 170 -0.31 -7.96 1.86
CA GLU A 170 0.84 -7.50 1.09
C GLU A 170 1.99 -8.53 1.05
N PRO A 171 2.92 -8.43 0.08
CA PRO A 171 3.97 -9.43 -0.17
C PRO A 171 5.07 -9.41 0.91
N THR A 172 4.83 -10.09 2.02
CA THR A 172 5.75 -10.16 3.18
C THR A 172 6.51 -11.49 3.28
N GLU A 173 6.48 -12.32 2.24
CA GLU A 173 7.07 -13.68 2.27
C GLU A 173 6.52 -14.54 3.41
N MET A 174 5.24 -14.36 3.74
CA MET A 174 4.61 -15.02 4.89
C MET A 174 5.27 -14.68 6.23
N SER A 175 5.84 -13.48 6.38
CA SER A 175 6.27 -12.93 7.67
C SER A 175 5.21 -11.97 8.20
N LEU A 176 4.95 -11.98 9.52
CA LEU A 176 3.96 -11.10 10.13
C LEU A 176 4.58 -9.75 10.46
N CYS A 177 4.17 -8.72 9.72
CA CYS A 177 4.62 -7.35 9.93
C CYS A 177 3.68 -6.60 10.87
N THR A 178 4.27 -5.96 11.89
CA THR A 178 3.57 -5.21 12.93
C THR A 178 3.68 -3.70 12.76
N ALA A 179 4.54 -3.22 11.87
CA ALA A 179 4.73 -1.78 11.67
C ALA A 179 5.29 -1.47 10.28
N HIS A 180 4.96 -0.28 9.79
CA HIS A 180 5.56 0.34 8.60
C HIS A 180 5.60 1.87 8.73
N LYS A 181 6.44 2.52 7.92
CA LYS A 181 6.55 3.98 7.87
C LYS A 181 5.32 4.62 7.23
N GLY A 182 5.07 5.87 7.58
CA GLY A 182 4.20 6.75 6.82
C GLY A 182 4.94 7.37 5.64
N PHE A 183 4.21 7.99 4.72
CA PHE A 183 4.82 8.80 3.69
C PHE A 183 4.09 10.14 3.50
N GLU A 184 4.86 11.13 3.05
CA GLU A 184 4.33 12.43 2.68
C GLU A 184 5.12 12.95 1.47
N TRP A 185 4.40 13.38 0.46
CA TRP A 185 4.98 14.04 -0.69
C TRP A 185 4.81 15.53 -0.57
N VAL A 186 5.93 16.26 -0.66
CA VAL A 186 5.97 17.69 -0.46
C VAL A 186 6.51 18.38 -1.70
N GLU A 187 5.81 19.39 -2.16
CA GLU A 187 6.27 20.27 -3.23
C GLU A 187 6.75 21.60 -2.65
N VAL A 188 7.96 21.99 -3.03
CA VAL A 188 8.55 23.30 -2.69
C VAL A 188 8.88 24.04 -3.98
N THR A 189 8.33 25.23 -4.17
CA THR A 189 8.61 26.10 -5.31
C THR A 189 9.42 27.30 -4.88
N MET A 190 10.65 27.41 -5.37
CA MET A 190 11.47 28.61 -5.23
C MET A 190 11.01 29.69 -6.20
N ILE A 191 10.86 30.92 -5.71
CA ILE A 191 10.37 32.08 -6.47
C ILE A 191 11.44 33.16 -6.46
N GLY A 192 12.02 33.38 -7.64
CA GLY A 192 13.06 34.35 -7.89
C GLY A 192 12.57 35.58 -8.65
N ARG A 193 13.45 36.11 -9.52
CA ARG A 193 13.14 37.21 -10.43
C ARG A 193 13.89 37.04 -11.74
N SER A 194 13.16 37.01 -12.87
CA SER A 194 13.74 36.92 -14.21
C SER A 194 14.50 38.17 -14.59
N CYS A 195 15.56 37.99 -15.36
CA CYS A 195 16.25 39.02 -16.11
C CYS A 195 17.04 38.39 -17.26
N HIS A 196 17.63 39.23 -18.10
CA HIS A 196 18.48 38.76 -19.20
C HIS A 196 19.73 38.06 -18.66
N GLY A 197 20.05 36.88 -19.18
CA GLY A 197 21.16 36.03 -18.71
C GLY A 197 22.55 36.67 -18.75
N SER A 198 22.75 37.72 -19.58
CA SER A 198 24.00 38.47 -19.58
C SER A 198 24.18 39.45 -18.40
N LYS A 199 23.11 39.67 -17.61
CA LYS A 199 23.12 40.50 -16.40
C LYS A 199 22.55 39.76 -15.20
N PRO A 200 23.09 38.58 -14.81
CA PRO A 200 22.47 37.70 -13.81
C PRO A 200 22.32 38.34 -12.43
N TRP A 201 23.18 39.30 -12.10
CA TRP A 201 23.10 40.07 -10.85
C TRP A 201 21.83 40.95 -10.72
N ALA A 202 21.14 41.24 -11.83
CA ALA A 202 19.90 42.01 -11.82
C ALA A 202 18.66 41.16 -11.52
N GLY A 203 18.79 39.82 -11.58
CA GLY A 203 17.78 38.86 -11.26
C GLY A 203 17.95 38.18 -9.89
N LYS A 204 17.11 37.16 -9.64
CA LYS A 204 17.23 36.24 -8.52
C LYS A 204 16.98 34.84 -9.08
N ASN A 205 18.01 34.00 -9.06
CA ASN A 205 17.96 32.70 -9.74
C ASN A 205 17.30 31.65 -8.85
N ALA A 206 16.08 31.23 -9.22
CA ALA A 206 15.32 30.21 -8.49
C ALA A 206 15.96 28.81 -8.56
N ILE A 207 16.68 28.50 -9.66
CA ILE A 207 17.39 27.20 -9.76
C ILE A 207 18.53 27.12 -8.74
N TYR A 208 19.27 28.23 -8.51
CA TYR A 208 20.33 28.22 -7.52
C TYR A 208 19.79 28.05 -6.10
N ALA A 209 18.66 28.68 -5.76
CA ALA A 209 17.98 28.48 -4.51
C ALA A 209 17.48 27.02 -4.34
N ALA A 210 16.93 26.44 -5.42
CA ALA A 210 16.50 25.04 -5.43
C ALA A 210 17.68 24.06 -5.26
N ALA A 211 18.79 24.28 -5.97
CA ALA A 211 20.00 23.47 -5.82
C ALA A 211 20.57 23.57 -4.39
N ARG A 212 20.48 24.75 -3.76
CA ARG A 212 20.89 24.93 -2.38
C ARG A 212 19.98 24.16 -1.41
N LEU A 213 18.67 24.13 -1.64
CA LEU A 213 17.78 23.29 -0.84
C LEU A 213 18.13 21.81 -0.97
N CYS A 214 18.41 21.31 -2.17
CA CYS A 214 18.86 19.93 -2.38
C CYS A 214 20.18 19.64 -1.62
N ASP A 215 21.14 20.57 -1.65
CA ASP A 215 22.41 20.45 -0.92
C ASP A 215 22.19 20.43 0.60
N LEU A 216 21.32 21.28 1.13
CA LEU A 216 20.96 21.30 2.56
C LEU A 216 20.27 20.01 2.97
N ILE A 217 19.34 19.49 2.18
CA ILE A 217 18.70 18.18 2.45
C ILE A 217 19.74 17.08 2.53
N GLN A 218 20.65 17.02 1.55
CA GLN A 218 21.68 15.98 1.48
C GLN A 218 22.69 16.09 2.63
N LYS A 219 23.10 17.30 3.02
CA LYS A 219 24.19 17.49 3.99
C LYS A 219 23.73 17.64 5.43
N GLU A 220 22.49 18.02 5.64
CA GLU A 220 21.98 18.31 6.98
C GLU A 220 20.80 17.38 7.35
N LEU A 221 19.72 17.34 6.53
CA LEU A 221 18.52 16.59 6.92
C LEU A 221 18.74 15.07 6.86
N ILE A 222 19.37 14.55 5.80
CA ILE A 222 19.61 13.10 5.72
C ILE A 222 20.49 12.63 6.90
N PRO A 223 21.65 13.26 7.21
CA PRO A 223 22.44 12.87 8.40
C PRO A 223 21.68 13.05 9.73
N GLU A 224 20.84 14.07 9.86
CA GLU A 224 20.00 14.27 11.05
C GLU A 224 19.04 13.08 11.23
N LEU A 225 18.32 12.68 10.17
CA LEU A 225 17.41 11.54 10.20
C LEU A 225 18.14 10.23 10.52
N GLU A 226 19.31 10.00 9.93
CA GLU A 226 20.13 8.82 10.17
C GLU A 226 20.64 8.76 11.63
N SER A 227 20.86 9.92 12.26
CA SER A 227 21.34 10.00 13.65
C SER A 227 20.24 9.79 14.70
N HIS A 228 18.97 9.82 14.30
CA HIS A 228 17.81 9.65 15.17
C HIS A 228 16.89 8.51 14.66
N PRO A 229 17.38 7.27 14.60
CA PRO A 229 16.57 6.15 14.14
C PRO A 229 15.44 5.85 15.13
N ASP A 230 14.27 5.53 14.59
CA ASP A 230 13.20 4.92 15.38
C ASP A 230 13.64 3.52 15.83
N PRO A 231 13.39 3.13 17.10
CA PRO A 231 13.81 1.82 17.60
C PRO A 231 13.23 0.62 16.84
N LEU A 232 12.06 0.80 16.22
CA LEU A 232 11.35 -0.27 15.49
C LEU A 232 11.59 -0.18 13.97
N LEU A 233 11.46 1.02 13.38
CA LEU A 233 11.42 1.24 11.93
C LEU A 233 12.73 1.77 11.34
N GLY A 234 13.76 2.01 12.18
CA GLY A 234 14.99 2.63 11.75
C GLY A 234 14.83 4.11 11.39
N PRO A 235 15.77 4.72 10.64
CA PRO A 235 15.73 6.15 10.34
C PRO A 235 14.62 6.51 9.35
N GLY A 236 14.06 7.72 9.49
CA GLY A 236 13.27 8.33 8.44
C GLY A 236 14.09 8.58 7.18
N THR A 237 13.43 8.75 6.04
CA THR A 237 14.14 9.03 4.77
C THR A 237 13.54 10.22 4.05
N VAL A 238 14.35 10.91 3.26
CA VAL A 238 13.92 11.95 2.35
C VAL A 238 14.61 11.77 0.99
N CYS A 239 13.81 11.82 -0.07
CA CYS A 239 14.31 11.74 -1.45
C CYS A 239 13.82 12.96 -2.24
N VAL A 240 14.74 13.64 -2.93
CA VAL A 240 14.39 14.63 -3.96
C VAL A 240 14.15 13.86 -5.25
N GLY A 241 12.87 13.64 -5.60
CA GLY A 241 12.48 12.86 -6.77
C GLY A 241 12.37 13.65 -8.06
N VAL A 242 11.98 14.93 -7.96
CA VAL A 242 11.79 15.80 -9.13
C VAL A 242 12.37 17.19 -8.88
N VAL A 243 13.05 17.72 -9.88
CA VAL A 243 13.46 19.14 -9.95
C VAL A 243 13.10 19.68 -11.33
N ASN A 244 12.32 20.74 -11.38
CA ASN A 244 11.88 21.34 -12.64
C ASN A 244 11.94 22.87 -12.55
N GLY A 245 12.67 23.52 -13.48
CA GLY A 245 12.79 24.98 -13.47
C GLY A 245 13.52 25.55 -14.66
N GLY A 246 13.23 26.84 -14.92
CA GLY A 246 13.77 27.58 -16.07
C GLY A 246 12.99 27.38 -17.37
N HIS A 247 13.28 28.18 -18.38
CA HIS A 247 12.68 28.10 -19.71
C HIS A 247 13.78 28.07 -20.78
N ASP A 248 14.67 29.11 -20.80
CA ASP A 248 15.73 29.26 -21.77
C ASP A 248 17.06 29.63 -21.09
N PRO A 249 18.21 29.21 -21.64
CA PRO A 249 19.52 29.45 -21.03
C PRO A 249 19.93 30.92 -20.97
N ASN A 250 19.30 31.80 -21.74
CA ASN A 250 19.58 33.25 -21.77
C ASN A 250 18.67 34.07 -20.84
N ILE A 251 17.87 33.41 -19.99
CA ILE A 251 16.97 34.03 -19.01
C ILE A 251 17.32 33.51 -17.62
N VAL A 252 17.47 34.40 -16.64
CA VAL A 252 17.56 34.00 -15.22
C VAL A 252 16.20 33.44 -14.79
N PRO A 253 16.13 32.18 -14.31
CA PRO A 253 14.85 31.54 -13.98
C PRO A 253 14.24 32.13 -12.70
N ASP A 254 12.96 32.43 -12.76
CA ASP A 254 12.17 32.96 -11.63
C ASP A 254 11.35 31.90 -10.89
N ARG A 255 11.30 30.68 -11.40
CA ARG A 255 10.65 29.54 -10.70
C ARG A 255 11.49 28.28 -10.84
N CYS A 256 11.55 27.52 -9.75
CA CYS A 256 12.05 26.17 -9.74
C CYS A 256 11.31 25.37 -8.68
N THR A 257 10.70 24.27 -9.09
CA THR A 257 9.90 23.38 -8.23
C THR A 257 10.69 22.12 -7.92
N ILE A 258 10.65 21.69 -6.66
CA ILE A 258 11.24 20.46 -6.13
C ILE A 258 10.10 19.64 -5.56
N GLN A 259 10.08 18.33 -5.85
CA GLN A 259 9.15 17.38 -5.22
C GLN A 259 9.93 16.35 -4.42
N LEU A 260 9.48 16.12 -3.21
CA LEU A 260 10.14 15.34 -2.18
C LEU A 260 9.24 14.16 -1.77
N ASP A 261 9.83 12.97 -1.62
CA ASP A 261 9.24 11.84 -0.89
C ASP A 261 9.87 11.80 0.52
N ARG A 262 9.07 11.91 1.55
CA ARG A 262 9.48 11.83 2.95
C ARG A 262 8.82 10.63 3.61
N ARG A 263 9.63 9.65 4.04
CA ARG A 263 9.17 8.52 4.86
C ARG A 263 9.42 8.84 6.32
N PHE A 264 8.38 8.72 7.17
CA PHE A 264 8.43 9.12 8.57
C PHE A 264 7.87 8.03 9.50
N MET A 265 8.21 8.09 10.78
CA MET A 265 7.91 7.07 11.76
C MET A 265 6.77 7.47 12.68
N VAL A 266 6.26 6.50 13.44
CA VAL A 266 5.22 6.71 14.46
C VAL A 266 5.66 7.76 15.50
N THR A 267 6.97 7.85 15.76
CA THR A 267 7.57 8.81 16.71
C THR A 267 7.76 10.21 16.15
N GLU A 268 7.55 10.42 14.83
CA GLU A 268 7.68 11.72 14.16
C GLU A 268 6.30 12.35 13.89
N PRO A 269 5.91 13.41 14.62
CA PRO A 269 4.72 14.18 14.26
C PRO A 269 4.86 14.81 12.87
N LEU A 270 3.79 14.81 12.08
CA LEU A 270 3.79 15.34 10.71
C LEU A 270 4.20 16.82 10.65
N GLU A 271 3.82 17.59 11.68
CA GLU A 271 4.23 19.00 11.81
C GLU A 271 5.75 19.16 11.90
N THR A 272 6.44 18.20 12.53
CA THR A 272 7.92 18.19 12.59
C THR A 272 8.50 17.90 11.22
N VAL A 273 7.92 16.95 10.49
CA VAL A 273 8.32 16.62 9.10
C VAL A 273 8.25 17.84 8.20
N TYR A 274 7.15 18.59 8.27
CA TYR A 274 7.01 19.82 7.49
C TYR A 274 7.99 20.91 7.97
N ALA A 275 8.13 21.11 9.26
CA ALA A 275 9.01 22.14 9.81
C ALA A 275 10.48 21.95 9.39
N GLN A 276 10.97 20.71 9.31
CA GLN A 276 12.31 20.40 8.82
C GLN A 276 12.48 20.91 7.37
N ILE A 277 11.59 20.56 6.47
CA ILE A 277 11.65 20.94 5.06
C ILE A 277 11.50 22.46 4.88
N ILE A 278 10.53 23.08 5.57
CA ILE A 278 10.25 24.51 5.51
C ILE A 278 11.45 25.32 5.99
N SER A 279 12.09 24.91 7.07
CA SER A 279 13.28 25.58 7.63
C SER A 279 14.43 25.59 6.63
N LEU A 280 14.69 24.48 5.96
CA LEU A 280 15.74 24.40 4.94
C LEU A 280 15.38 25.21 3.69
N ALA A 281 14.10 25.20 3.27
CA ALA A 281 13.62 25.98 2.15
C ALA A 281 13.76 27.51 2.42
N GLN A 282 13.44 27.96 3.63
CA GLN A 282 13.62 29.36 4.03
C GLN A 282 15.09 29.77 3.95
N ARG A 283 16.00 28.98 4.51
CA ARG A 283 17.46 29.25 4.48
C ARG A 283 17.98 29.32 3.04
N ALA A 284 17.58 28.37 2.17
CA ALA A 284 17.98 28.38 0.77
C ALA A 284 17.43 29.60 0.01
N ALA A 285 16.18 29.97 0.27
CA ALA A 285 15.55 31.15 -0.33
C ALA A 285 16.24 32.45 0.11
N ASP A 286 16.54 32.61 1.39
CA ASP A 286 17.21 33.80 1.95
C ASP A 286 18.61 34.02 1.35
N GLU A 287 19.40 32.92 1.22
CA GLU A 287 20.76 32.95 0.69
C GLU A 287 20.79 33.51 -0.75
N TYR A 288 19.77 33.23 -1.57
CA TYR A 288 19.67 33.70 -2.95
C TYR A 288 18.70 34.88 -3.14
N GLY A 289 18.16 35.41 -2.04
CA GLY A 289 17.20 36.51 -2.05
C GLY A 289 15.89 36.17 -2.78
N CYS A 290 15.54 34.89 -2.84
CA CYS A 290 14.30 34.36 -3.37
C CYS A 290 13.19 34.32 -2.29
N LYS A 291 11.98 34.04 -2.72
CA LYS A 291 10.88 33.53 -1.84
C LYS A 291 10.66 32.08 -2.12
N PHE A 292 9.83 31.43 -1.32
CA PHE A 292 9.34 30.08 -1.61
C PHE A 292 7.88 29.92 -1.21
N GLU A 293 7.24 28.95 -1.85
CA GLU A 293 5.94 28.41 -1.50
C GLU A 293 6.12 26.90 -1.30
N TRP A 294 5.29 26.30 -0.46
CA TRP A 294 5.29 24.87 -0.28
C TRP A 294 3.87 24.34 -0.10
N ARG A 295 3.66 23.08 -0.40
CA ARG A 295 2.40 22.38 -0.14
C ARG A 295 2.62 20.87 -0.07
N PRO A 296 1.78 20.14 0.68
CA PRO A 296 1.64 18.71 0.45
C PRO A 296 1.07 18.46 -0.95
N MET A 297 1.41 17.33 -1.56
CA MET A 297 0.93 16.98 -2.90
C MET A 297 -0.38 16.18 -2.81
N ASP A 298 -1.48 16.77 -3.27
CA ASP A 298 -2.83 16.20 -3.09
C ASP A 298 -3.17 15.04 -4.04
N HIS A 299 -2.60 15.03 -5.25
CA HIS A 299 -3.00 14.12 -6.34
C HIS A 299 -2.32 12.74 -6.32
N SER A 300 -1.53 12.46 -5.32
CA SER A 300 -0.76 11.21 -5.21
C SER A 300 -0.88 10.58 -3.82
N ARG A 301 -1.88 10.98 -3.05
CA ARG A 301 -2.19 10.44 -1.73
C ARG A 301 -3.68 10.45 -1.47
N PRO A 302 -4.17 9.63 -0.52
CA PRO A 302 -5.52 9.74 -0.01
C PRO A 302 -5.82 11.16 0.48
N SER A 303 -7.09 11.57 0.53
CA SER A 303 -7.46 12.79 1.23
C SER A 303 -7.20 12.65 2.75
N MET A 304 -7.10 11.42 3.24
CA MET A 304 -6.53 11.07 4.54
C MET A 304 -5.00 11.00 4.44
N ILE A 305 -4.30 11.37 5.50
CA ILE A 305 -2.83 11.36 5.56
C ILE A 305 -2.35 9.90 5.63
N ALA A 306 -1.32 9.58 4.86
CA ALA A 306 -0.67 8.27 4.87
C ALA A 306 0.24 8.12 6.11
N LEU A 307 -0.38 8.01 7.27
CA LEU A 307 0.30 7.89 8.56
C LEU A 307 1.06 6.56 8.68
N PRO A 308 2.13 6.51 9.48
CA PRO A 308 2.78 5.26 9.82
C PRO A 308 1.84 4.39 10.65
N HIS A 309 2.05 3.07 10.58
CA HIS A 309 1.31 2.11 11.38
C HIS A 309 2.23 1.37 12.33
N ALA A 310 1.75 1.08 13.53
CA ALA A 310 2.36 0.13 14.45
C ALA A 310 1.30 -0.49 15.37
N ILE A 311 1.44 -1.79 15.62
CA ILE A 311 0.72 -2.54 16.66
C ILE A 311 1.75 -3.17 17.60
N ASP A 312 1.43 -3.25 18.90
CA ASP A 312 2.32 -3.90 19.88
C ASP A 312 2.60 -5.36 19.46
N PRO A 313 3.88 -5.74 19.28
CA PRO A 313 4.24 -7.13 18.96
C PRO A 313 3.71 -8.15 19.97
N ASN A 314 3.46 -7.75 21.22
CA ASN A 314 2.90 -8.59 22.27
C ASN A 314 1.37 -8.57 22.32
N ASP A 315 0.69 -7.87 21.45
CA ASP A 315 -0.78 -7.89 21.40
C ASP A 315 -1.28 -9.32 21.12
N ASP A 316 -2.38 -9.71 21.81
CA ASP A 316 -2.96 -11.05 21.68
C ASP A 316 -3.31 -11.41 20.22
N TYR A 317 -3.69 -10.44 19.41
CA TYR A 317 -3.99 -10.66 18.00
C TYR A 317 -2.72 -11.02 17.21
N VAL A 318 -1.61 -10.34 17.47
CA VAL A 318 -0.30 -10.62 16.87
C VAL A 318 0.16 -12.01 17.30
N GLN A 319 0.22 -12.26 18.61
CA GLN A 319 0.76 -13.50 19.16
C GLN A 319 -0.07 -14.74 18.78
N SER A 320 -1.41 -14.63 18.72
CA SER A 320 -2.26 -15.72 18.25
C SER A 320 -2.12 -15.96 16.75
N THR A 321 -1.95 -14.91 15.94
CA THR A 321 -1.72 -15.07 14.49
C THR A 321 -0.35 -15.66 14.19
N LEU A 322 0.70 -15.29 14.94
CA LEU A 322 2.03 -15.92 14.80
C LEU A 322 1.98 -17.43 14.97
N LYS A 323 1.26 -17.92 15.98
CA LYS A 323 1.08 -19.37 16.18
C LYS A 323 0.40 -20.05 14.99
N LEU A 324 -0.63 -19.41 14.41
CA LEU A 324 -1.27 -19.93 13.20
C LEU A 324 -0.32 -19.93 12.01
N LEU A 325 0.52 -18.88 11.89
CA LEU A 325 1.51 -18.75 10.83
C LEU A 325 2.61 -19.83 10.95
N GLU A 326 3.09 -20.13 12.16
CA GLU A 326 4.02 -21.23 12.44
C GLU A 326 3.44 -22.59 12.03
N GLU A 327 2.15 -22.81 12.35
CA GLU A 327 1.46 -24.04 11.97
C GLU A 327 1.41 -24.26 10.46
N VAL A 328 1.16 -23.21 9.65
CA VAL A 328 1.01 -23.32 8.19
C VAL A 328 2.34 -23.27 7.44
N THR A 329 3.32 -22.56 7.98
CA THR A 329 4.66 -22.45 7.36
C THR A 329 5.64 -23.52 7.83
N HIS A 330 5.35 -24.16 8.95
CA HIS A 330 6.24 -25.09 9.65
C HIS A 330 7.60 -24.47 10.01
N LYS A 331 7.60 -23.16 10.29
CA LYS A 331 8.79 -22.39 10.66
C LYS A 331 8.48 -21.56 11.90
N GLU A 332 9.45 -21.44 12.79
CA GLU A 332 9.38 -20.47 13.89
C GLU A 332 9.26 -19.05 13.31
N GLN A 333 8.40 -18.24 13.91
CA GLN A 333 8.05 -16.91 13.44
C GLN A 333 8.24 -15.87 14.54
N GLU A 334 8.80 -14.74 14.17
CA GLU A 334 8.84 -13.55 15.03
C GLU A 334 8.17 -12.38 14.32
N PRO A 335 7.60 -11.42 15.07
CA PRO A 335 7.06 -10.21 14.46
C PRO A 335 8.17 -9.43 13.78
N VAL A 336 7.93 -9.00 12.54
CA VAL A 336 8.86 -8.17 11.79
C VAL A 336 8.27 -6.80 11.50
N VAL A 337 9.06 -5.89 10.96
CA VAL A 337 8.62 -4.60 10.45
C VAL A 337 8.74 -4.57 8.94
N TRP A 338 7.91 -3.78 8.29
CA TRP A 338 8.01 -3.53 6.86
C TRP A 338 8.70 -2.17 6.60
N PRO A 339 10.02 -2.15 6.38
CA PRO A 339 10.77 -0.90 6.35
C PRO A 339 10.63 -0.12 5.05
N CYS A 340 10.16 -0.76 3.97
CA CYS A 340 10.28 -0.21 2.62
C CYS A 340 8.98 0.37 2.05
N GLY A 341 7.82 -0.04 2.56
CA GLY A 341 6.52 0.32 2.01
C GLY A 341 5.61 1.06 2.97
N TRP A 342 4.45 1.36 2.47
CA TRP A 342 3.28 1.78 3.20
C TRP A 342 2.11 0.90 2.74
N THR A 343 1.10 0.71 3.57
CA THR A 343 -0.06 -0.12 3.25
C THR A 343 -1.32 0.53 3.82
N ASP A 344 -2.46 0.04 3.43
CA ASP A 344 -3.77 0.44 3.96
C ASP A 344 -3.91 0.25 5.49
N ALA A 345 -2.97 -0.46 6.15
CA ALA A 345 -2.89 -0.50 7.61
C ALA A 345 -2.66 0.90 8.21
N GLY A 346 -1.97 1.78 7.48
CA GLY A 346 -1.79 3.18 7.86
C GLY A 346 -3.10 3.96 7.93
N LEU A 347 -4.07 3.66 7.06
CA LEU A 347 -5.40 4.26 7.12
C LEU A 347 -6.27 3.56 8.17
N LEU A 348 -6.45 2.25 8.06
CA LEU A 348 -7.35 1.50 8.94
C LEU A 348 -6.93 1.58 10.41
N GLY A 349 -5.64 1.47 10.71
CA GLY A 349 -5.14 1.53 12.07
C GLY A 349 -5.23 2.91 12.73
N ASN A 350 -5.09 3.99 11.94
CA ASN A 350 -5.09 5.35 12.50
C ASN A 350 -6.46 6.03 12.47
N TYR A 351 -7.31 5.73 11.48
CA TYR A 351 -8.61 6.40 11.31
C TYR A 351 -9.79 5.57 11.79
N THR A 352 -9.53 4.32 12.21
CA THR A 352 -10.49 3.48 12.93
C THR A 352 -9.86 2.99 14.25
N LYS A 353 -10.52 2.06 14.92
CA LYS A 353 -9.95 1.40 16.11
C LYS A 353 -9.39 0.01 15.80
N ALA A 354 -9.16 -0.28 14.53
CA ALA A 354 -8.75 -1.59 14.08
C ALA A 354 -7.34 -1.95 14.55
N LYS A 355 -7.18 -3.19 15.01
CA LYS A 355 -5.88 -3.81 15.17
C LYS A 355 -5.46 -4.38 13.81
N CYS A 356 -4.46 -3.77 13.17
CA CYS A 356 -4.00 -4.16 11.84
C CYS A 356 -2.67 -4.91 11.91
N ILE A 357 -2.56 -5.98 11.11
CA ILE A 357 -1.31 -6.69 10.82
C ILE A 357 -1.17 -6.84 9.31
N VAL A 358 0.07 -6.99 8.85
CA VAL A 358 0.35 -7.22 7.43
C VAL A 358 1.05 -8.58 7.29
N VAL A 359 0.44 -9.51 6.55
CA VAL A 359 1.04 -10.83 6.27
C VAL A 359 0.43 -11.40 5.01
N GLY A 360 1.28 -11.75 4.04
CA GLY A 360 0.82 -12.31 2.77
C GLY A 360 1.93 -12.97 1.96
N PRO A 361 1.54 -13.63 0.86
CA PRO A 361 2.46 -14.33 -0.04
C PRO A 361 3.14 -13.35 -0.98
N GLY A 362 4.31 -13.73 -1.48
CA GLY A 362 5.10 -12.93 -2.40
C GLY A 362 6.24 -12.19 -1.71
N GLU A 363 7.18 -11.76 -2.50
CA GLU A 363 8.37 -11.03 -2.09
C GLU A 363 8.26 -9.57 -2.55
N VAL A 364 8.35 -8.61 -1.63
CA VAL A 364 8.24 -7.17 -1.95
C VAL A 364 9.29 -6.71 -2.99
N ALA A 365 10.44 -7.36 -3.01
CA ALA A 365 11.48 -7.07 -4.02
C ALA A 365 11.04 -7.42 -5.45
N CYS A 366 10.00 -8.25 -5.62
CA CYS A 366 9.42 -8.58 -6.92
C CYS A 366 8.30 -7.63 -7.34
N ALA A 367 7.72 -6.88 -6.39
CA ALA A 367 6.66 -5.90 -6.66
C ALA A 367 7.15 -4.83 -7.64
N HIS A 368 6.29 -4.42 -8.59
CA HIS A 368 6.56 -3.41 -9.62
C HIS A 368 7.72 -3.73 -10.59
N ASN A 369 8.34 -4.91 -10.48
CA ASN A 369 9.45 -5.31 -11.35
C ASN A 369 8.97 -5.88 -12.69
N ASN A 370 9.91 -5.99 -13.64
CA ASN A 370 9.62 -6.51 -14.99
C ASN A 370 9.39 -8.02 -15.03
N ASP A 371 9.83 -8.73 -13.98
CA ASP A 371 9.77 -10.19 -13.85
C ASP A 371 8.98 -10.62 -12.60
N GLU A 372 7.95 -9.86 -12.24
CA GLU A 372 7.11 -10.11 -11.07
C GLU A 372 6.55 -11.53 -11.03
N TYR A 373 6.71 -12.18 -9.88
CA TYR A 373 6.19 -13.52 -9.61
C TYR A 373 5.76 -13.68 -8.15
N CYS A 374 4.92 -14.68 -7.89
CA CYS A 374 4.61 -15.13 -6.54
C CYS A 374 4.79 -16.65 -6.40
N SER A 375 5.25 -17.11 -5.23
CA SER A 375 5.34 -18.53 -4.91
C SER A 375 3.94 -19.13 -4.74
N LEU A 376 3.61 -20.19 -5.49
CA LEU A 376 2.36 -20.92 -5.33
C LEU A 376 2.25 -21.53 -3.92
N GLU A 377 3.34 -22.02 -3.35
CA GLU A 377 3.32 -22.58 -2.00
C GLU A 377 2.97 -21.51 -0.96
N GLN A 378 3.51 -20.29 -1.08
CA GLN A 378 3.13 -19.19 -0.19
C GLN A 378 1.66 -18.79 -0.36
N ILE A 379 1.10 -18.81 -1.58
CA ILE A 379 -0.33 -18.57 -1.82
C ILE A 379 -1.17 -19.64 -1.12
N TYR A 380 -0.76 -20.91 -1.16
CA TYR A 380 -1.47 -21.99 -0.46
C TYR A 380 -1.38 -21.83 1.06
N GLN A 381 -0.21 -21.49 1.59
CA GLN A 381 0.01 -21.21 3.01
C GLN A 381 -0.84 -20.03 3.49
N ALA A 382 -0.87 -18.93 2.72
CA ALA A 382 -1.69 -17.76 3.01
C ALA A 382 -3.19 -18.12 3.04
N SER A 383 -3.65 -18.91 2.07
CA SER A 383 -5.03 -19.39 2.01
C SER A 383 -5.42 -20.19 3.27
N GLU A 384 -4.55 -21.09 3.71
CA GLU A 384 -4.77 -21.89 4.93
C GLU A 384 -4.68 -21.03 6.19
N LEU A 385 -3.73 -20.07 6.26
CA LEU A 385 -3.62 -19.12 7.37
C LEU A 385 -4.93 -18.35 7.57
N TYR A 386 -5.44 -17.74 6.50
CA TYR A 386 -6.65 -16.92 6.58
C TYR A 386 -7.89 -17.75 6.93
N PHE A 387 -7.97 -18.99 6.47
CA PHE A 387 -9.01 -19.91 6.90
C PHE A 387 -8.93 -20.21 8.41
N LYS A 388 -7.74 -20.49 8.94
CA LYS A 388 -7.53 -20.68 10.38
C LYS A 388 -7.84 -19.41 11.19
N MET A 389 -7.54 -18.22 10.65
CA MET A 389 -7.92 -16.95 11.28
C MET A 389 -9.44 -16.79 11.35
N LEU A 390 -10.19 -17.14 10.29
CA LEU A 390 -11.65 -17.15 10.31
C LEU A 390 -12.19 -18.09 11.40
N GLN A 391 -11.63 -19.29 11.52
CA GLN A 391 -12.01 -20.25 12.58
C GLN A 391 -11.71 -19.71 13.98
N THR A 392 -10.54 -19.12 14.17
CA THR A 392 -10.06 -18.67 15.48
C THR A 392 -10.81 -17.44 15.99
N TYR A 393 -11.07 -16.47 15.13
CA TYR A 393 -11.61 -15.18 15.54
C TYR A 393 -13.11 -15.04 15.36
N CYS A 394 -13.71 -15.82 14.44
CA CYS A 394 -15.12 -15.64 14.09
C CYS A 394 -16.02 -16.83 14.43
N CYS A 395 -15.50 -18.02 14.66
CA CYS A 395 -16.27 -19.22 15.05
C CYS A 395 -16.12 -19.52 16.54
#